data_bac44ead52b570da537588b6d192b4a8
#
_entry.id   bac44ead52b570da537588b6d192b4a8
#
_cell.length_a   1.000
_cell.length_b   1.000
_cell.length_c   1.000
_cell.angle_alpha   90.00
_cell.angle_beta   90.00
_cell.angle_gamma   90.00
#
_symmetry.space_group_name_H-M   'P 1'
#
loop_
_entity.id
_entity.type
_entity.pdbx_description
1 polymer ?
#
loop_
_entity_poly.entity_id
_entity_poly.type
_entity_poly.pdbx_seq_one_letter_code
_entity_poly.pdbx_strand_id
1 'polypeptide(L)'
;MDTKRLIRRVAAMLTMGLGIATGGQAIEVPEPNAVMVNESSFRCIREMVPVRHFYIDNLLGNMPGALEAANAPNGAVYPPGTVVQLVPTEAMVKREQGFNPATGDWEFFELEVSESGSKIRTRGFADVNNRFGKNCFACHVPAREPWDFICESGHGCEAIPIDHSMTGALQRSDPRCGTPEPQSGDTVALFKLRALILIGMMVDWVKGIF
;
A
#
# COMPACT_ATOMS: atom_id res chain seq x y z
N MET A 1 -32.75 -65.42 -44.81
CA MET A 1 -34.21 -65.13 -44.73
C MET A 1 -34.31 -63.89 -43.87
N ASP A 2 -34.43 -62.82 -44.53
CA ASP A 2 -35.53 -61.96 -44.84
C ASP A 2 -35.76 -60.91 -43.77
N THR A 3 -35.43 -59.79 -44.16
CA THR A 3 -36.13 -58.59 -44.67
C THR A 3 -36.78 -57.82 -43.53
N LYS A 4 -36.63 -56.61 -43.43
CA LYS A 4 -36.94 -55.44 -44.24
C LYS A 4 -36.45 -54.15 -43.59
N ARG A 5 -35.77 -53.40 -44.38
CA ARG A 5 -35.49 -51.96 -44.18
C ARG A 5 -36.82 -51.19 -44.00
N LEU A 6 -36.81 -50.29 -43.06
CA LEU A 6 -37.69 -49.13 -43.14
C LEU A 6 -36.92 -47.85 -42.85
N ILE A 7 -36.70 -47.13 -43.91
CA ILE A 7 -36.12 -45.78 -43.93
C ILE A 7 -37.16 -44.82 -43.41
N ARG A 8 -36.91 -44.12 -42.33
CA ARG A 8 -37.63 -42.89 -41.98
C ARG A 8 -36.62 -41.73 -42.01
N ARG A 9 -36.78 -40.92 -43.05
CA ARG A 9 -36.20 -39.59 -43.18
C ARG A 9 -36.93 -38.69 -42.21
N VAL A 10 -36.22 -38.11 -41.22
CA VAL A 10 -36.71 -37.01 -40.44
C VAL A 10 -35.86 -35.79 -40.81
N ALA A 11 -36.49 -34.84 -41.43
CA ALA A 11 -35.92 -33.53 -41.79
C ALA A 11 -35.56 -32.78 -40.53
N ALA A 12 -34.28 -32.49 -40.35
CA ALA A 12 -33.81 -31.56 -39.31
C ALA A 12 -34.02 -30.11 -39.81
N MET A 13 -35.01 -29.42 -39.26
CA MET A 13 -35.11 -27.97 -39.43
C MET A 13 -34.01 -27.32 -38.57
N LEU A 14 -33.08 -26.67 -39.24
CA LEU A 14 -32.07 -25.83 -38.65
C LEU A 14 -32.72 -24.49 -38.22
N THR A 15 -33.08 -24.33 -36.97
CA THR A 15 -33.44 -23.02 -36.42
C THR A 15 -32.15 -22.31 -36.00
N MET A 16 -31.69 -21.36 -36.82
CA MET A 16 -30.68 -20.40 -36.44
C MET A 16 -31.26 -19.47 -35.38
N GLY A 17 -31.03 -19.75 -34.10
CA GLY A 17 -31.28 -18.82 -33.01
C GLY A 17 -30.21 -17.76 -32.99
N LEU A 18 -30.55 -16.53 -33.39
CA LEU A 18 -29.74 -15.35 -33.24
C LEU A 18 -29.68 -15.01 -31.73
N GLY A 19 -28.68 -15.54 -31.04
CA GLY A 19 -28.43 -15.18 -29.63
C GLY A 19 -27.85 -13.76 -29.56
N ILE A 20 -28.71 -12.80 -29.20
CA ILE A 20 -28.23 -11.47 -28.80
C ILE A 20 -27.57 -11.64 -27.43
N ALA A 21 -26.23 -11.69 -27.40
CA ALA A 21 -25.45 -11.58 -26.17
C ALA A 21 -25.57 -10.12 -25.66
N THR A 22 -26.53 -9.86 -24.80
CA THR A 22 -26.55 -8.64 -24.00
C THR A 22 -25.40 -8.77 -22.98
N GLY A 23 -24.28 -8.13 -23.29
CA GLY A 23 -23.17 -7.94 -22.34
C GLY A 23 -23.62 -7.04 -21.19
N GLY A 24 -24.29 -7.63 -20.22
CA GLY A 24 -24.53 -6.97 -18.94
C GLY A 24 -23.19 -6.82 -18.24
N GLN A 25 -22.64 -5.61 -18.21
CA GLN A 25 -21.57 -5.28 -17.26
C GLN A 25 -22.18 -5.44 -15.87
N ALA A 26 -21.75 -6.46 -15.14
CA ALA A 26 -22.06 -6.56 -13.72
C ALA A 26 -21.50 -5.30 -13.04
N ILE A 27 -22.39 -4.47 -12.51
CA ILE A 27 -22.00 -3.40 -11.61
C ILE A 27 -21.50 -4.13 -10.35
N GLU A 28 -20.18 -4.16 -10.17
CA GLU A 28 -19.55 -4.69 -8.99
C GLU A 28 -19.94 -3.78 -7.82
N VAL A 29 -20.92 -4.21 -7.04
CA VAL A 29 -21.30 -3.51 -5.80
C VAL A 29 -20.19 -3.77 -4.80
N PRO A 30 -19.51 -2.74 -4.30
CA PRO A 30 -18.45 -2.93 -3.30
C PRO A 30 -19.01 -3.69 -2.10
N GLU A 31 -18.27 -4.68 -1.62
CA GLU A 31 -18.59 -5.37 -0.37
C GLU A 31 -18.75 -4.33 0.75
N PRO A 32 -19.74 -4.47 1.65
CA PRO A 32 -20.08 -3.44 2.64
C PRO A 32 -18.94 -3.07 3.60
N ASN A 33 -17.86 -3.84 3.64
CA ASN A 33 -16.66 -3.60 4.46
C ASN A 33 -15.40 -3.32 3.64
N ALA A 34 -15.51 -3.11 2.33
CA ALA A 34 -14.35 -2.82 1.49
C ALA A 34 -13.69 -1.50 1.88
N VAL A 35 -12.38 -1.53 2.13
CA VAL A 35 -11.60 -0.33 2.41
C VAL A 35 -11.27 0.36 1.08
N MET A 36 -12.00 1.41 0.75
CA MET A 36 -11.75 2.18 -0.47
C MET A 36 -10.50 3.04 -0.30
N VAL A 37 -9.50 2.81 -1.15
CA VAL A 37 -8.23 3.56 -1.11
C VAL A 37 -7.99 4.24 -2.45
N ASN A 38 -7.87 5.56 -2.39
CA ASN A 38 -7.54 6.42 -3.52
C ASN A 38 -6.56 7.53 -3.08
N GLU A 39 -6.25 8.46 -3.96
CA GLU A 39 -5.29 9.53 -3.70
C GLU A 39 -5.67 10.43 -2.52
N SER A 40 -6.98 10.67 -2.31
CA SER A 40 -7.47 11.46 -1.17
C SER A 40 -7.37 10.75 0.19
N SER A 41 -7.08 9.45 0.19
CA SER A 41 -6.79 8.70 1.41
C SER A 41 -5.46 9.09 2.06
N PHE A 42 -4.60 9.81 1.33
CA PHE A 42 -3.26 10.20 1.76
C PHE A 42 -3.16 11.72 1.88
N ARG A 43 -3.62 12.26 2.99
CA ARG A 43 -3.57 13.69 3.31
C ARG A 43 -2.22 14.11 3.90
N CYS A 44 -2.08 15.37 4.30
CA CYS A 44 -0.94 15.86 5.05
C CYS A 44 -0.60 14.91 6.21
N ILE A 45 0.67 14.46 6.28
CA ILE A 45 1.09 13.50 7.31
C ILE A 45 0.90 14.08 8.73
N ARG A 46 1.06 15.40 8.90
CA ARG A 46 0.92 16.08 10.20
C ARG A 46 -0.54 16.23 10.67
N GLU A 47 -1.53 15.98 9.82
CA GLU A 47 -2.96 15.91 10.19
C GLU A 47 -3.35 14.51 10.71
N MET A 48 -2.48 13.53 10.56
CA MET A 48 -2.64 12.20 11.16
C MET A 48 -2.18 12.22 12.62
N VAL A 49 -2.49 11.18 13.39
CA VAL A 49 -2.08 11.08 14.79
C VAL A 49 -0.64 10.56 14.89
N PRO A 50 0.29 11.29 15.53
CA PRO A 50 1.66 10.82 15.70
C PRO A 50 1.73 9.67 16.71
N VAL A 51 2.49 8.62 16.36
CA VAL A 51 2.83 7.49 17.23
C VAL A 51 4.34 7.30 17.19
N ARG A 52 5.03 7.64 18.29
CA ARG A 52 6.50 7.62 18.35
C ARG A 52 7.16 8.40 17.22
N HIS A 53 7.51 7.74 16.10
CA HIS A 53 8.20 8.36 14.95
C HIS A 53 7.45 8.21 13.62
N PHE A 54 6.27 7.59 13.62
CA PHE A 54 5.39 7.48 12.46
C PHE A 54 4.01 8.08 12.75
N TYR A 55 3.16 8.13 11.75
CA TYR A 55 1.82 8.68 11.83
C TYR A 55 0.77 7.64 11.44
N ILE A 56 -0.39 7.74 12.07
CA ILE A 56 -1.49 6.80 11.89
C ILE A 56 -2.81 7.54 11.64
N ASP A 57 -3.62 6.98 10.76
CA ASP A 57 -5.01 7.38 10.51
C ASP A 57 -5.88 6.14 10.37
N ASN A 58 -7.20 6.30 10.26
CA ASN A 58 -8.09 5.20 9.93
C ASN A 58 -9.22 5.67 9.02
N LEU A 59 -9.26 5.14 7.79
CA LEU A 59 -10.22 5.50 6.75
C LEU A 59 -11.66 5.11 7.07
N LEU A 60 -11.86 4.20 8.02
CA LEU A 60 -13.17 3.74 8.49
C LEU A 60 -13.59 4.38 9.83
N GLY A 61 -12.80 5.33 10.35
CA GLY A 61 -13.08 6.04 11.60
C GLY A 61 -12.75 5.28 12.88
N ASN A 62 -12.13 4.08 12.80
CA ASN A 62 -11.73 3.31 13.97
C ASN A 62 -10.34 3.72 14.50
N MET A 63 -10.15 5.01 14.76
CA MET A 63 -8.90 5.51 15.36
C MET A 63 -8.60 4.92 16.75
N PRO A 64 -9.58 4.71 17.65
CA PRO A 64 -9.28 4.08 18.93
C PRO A 64 -8.64 2.70 18.79
N GLY A 65 -9.18 1.83 17.93
CA GLY A 65 -8.62 0.49 17.69
C GLY A 65 -7.25 0.54 17.00
N ALA A 66 -7.04 1.50 16.09
CA ALA A 66 -5.74 1.69 15.45
C ALA A 66 -4.66 2.13 16.46
N LEU A 67 -4.98 3.05 17.36
CA LEU A 67 -4.08 3.51 18.42
C LEU A 67 -3.84 2.43 19.48
N GLU A 68 -4.85 1.64 19.83
CA GLU A 68 -4.69 0.49 20.73
C GLU A 68 -3.68 -0.51 20.15
N ALA A 69 -3.84 -0.87 18.88
CA ALA A 69 -2.90 -1.77 18.19
C ALA A 69 -1.49 -1.19 18.14
N ALA A 70 -1.36 0.09 17.78
CA ALA A 70 -0.06 0.77 17.69
C ALA A 70 0.69 0.84 19.03
N ASN A 71 -0.02 0.87 20.15
CA ASN A 71 0.56 0.97 21.50
C ASN A 71 0.58 -0.36 22.26
N ALA A 72 0.18 -1.46 21.63
CA ALA A 72 0.17 -2.78 22.25
C ALA A 72 1.62 -3.25 22.54
N PRO A 73 2.01 -3.49 23.80
CA PRO A 73 3.40 -3.77 24.17
C PRO A 73 3.90 -5.12 23.66
N ASN A 74 3.00 -6.02 23.30
CA ASN A 74 3.31 -7.35 22.78
C ASN A 74 2.86 -7.53 21.33
N GLY A 75 2.60 -6.41 20.61
CA GLY A 75 2.03 -6.42 19.28
C GLY A 75 0.51 -6.67 19.28
N ALA A 76 -0.12 -6.29 18.19
CA ALA A 76 -1.54 -6.53 17.91
C ALA A 76 -1.81 -6.41 16.41
N VAL A 77 -2.95 -6.96 15.97
CA VAL A 77 -3.43 -6.81 14.60
C VAL A 77 -4.16 -5.47 14.47
N TYR A 78 -3.76 -4.68 13.48
CA TYR A 78 -4.41 -3.39 13.20
C TYR A 78 -5.78 -3.58 12.56
N PRO A 79 -6.78 -2.77 12.93
CA PRO A 79 -8.11 -2.83 12.33
C PRO A 79 -8.08 -2.39 10.86
N PRO A 80 -9.00 -2.92 10.01
CA PRO A 80 -9.17 -2.44 8.64
C PRO A 80 -9.34 -0.92 8.56
N GLY A 81 -8.84 -0.33 7.48
CA GLY A 81 -8.84 1.11 7.26
C GLY A 81 -7.64 1.84 7.88
N THR A 82 -6.83 1.18 8.70
CA THR A 82 -5.64 1.82 9.28
C THR A 82 -4.65 2.21 8.18
N VAL A 83 -4.23 3.47 8.20
CA VAL A 83 -3.16 4.03 7.37
C VAL A 83 -1.95 4.28 8.26
N VAL A 84 -0.78 3.86 7.82
CA VAL A 84 0.51 4.11 8.50
C VAL A 84 1.45 4.79 7.54
N GLN A 85 2.07 5.90 7.97
CA GLN A 85 3.09 6.63 7.20
C GLN A 85 4.28 6.97 8.10
N LEU A 86 5.48 6.58 7.67
CA LEU A 86 6.72 7.04 8.27
C LEU A 86 7.19 8.34 7.60
N VAL A 87 7.10 8.40 6.29
CA VAL A 87 7.47 9.55 5.46
C VAL A 87 6.34 9.89 4.49
N PRO A 88 6.26 11.13 3.99
CA PRO A 88 5.16 11.56 3.11
C PRO A 88 4.96 10.73 1.84
N THR A 89 6.04 10.14 1.32
CA THR A 89 6.06 9.46 0.02
C THR A 89 5.76 7.97 0.09
N GLU A 90 5.57 7.40 1.27
CA GLU A 90 5.34 5.97 1.48
C GLU A 90 4.21 5.75 2.48
N ALA A 91 3.32 4.81 2.19
CA ALA A 91 2.20 4.48 3.06
C ALA A 91 1.92 2.97 3.05
N MET A 92 1.31 2.51 4.13
CA MET A 92 0.67 1.20 4.24
C MET A 92 -0.79 1.41 4.60
N VAL A 93 -1.69 0.62 4.02
CA VAL A 93 -3.12 0.61 4.38
C VAL A 93 -3.55 -0.81 4.72
N LYS A 94 -4.13 -0.98 5.89
CA LYS A 94 -4.78 -2.22 6.30
C LYS A 94 -6.11 -2.33 5.57
N ARG A 95 -6.18 -3.28 4.66
CA ARG A 95 -7.38 -3.56 3.87
C ARG A 95 -8.37 -4.41 4.68
N GLU A 96 -9.51 -4.69 4.09
CA GLU A 96 -10.50 -5.64 4.62
C GLU A 96 -9.89 -7.04 4.80
N GLN A 97 -10.43 -7.79 5.75
CA GLN A 97 -9.99 -9.15 6.02
C GLN A 97 -10.09 -10.03 4.77
N GLY A 98 -9.02 -10.72 4.44
CA GLY A 98 -8.94 -11.62 3.29
C GLY A 98 -8.50 -10.93 1.98
N PHE A 99 -8.19 -9.63 2.02
CA PHE A 99 -7.65 -8.90 0.86
C PHE A 99 -6.36 -9.54 0.34
N ASN A 100 -5.40 -9.80 1.20
CA ASN A 100 -4.18 -10.51 0.88
C ASN A 100 -3.56 -11.17 2.12
N PRO A 101 -3.83 -12.45 2.38
CA PRO A 101 -3.31 -13.14 3.57
C PRO A 101 -1.78 -13.18 3.65
N ALA A 102 -1.07 -13.12 2.51
CA ALA A 102 0.39 -13.13 2.51
C ALA A 102 0.99 -11.88 3.15
N THR A 103 0.30 -10.73 3.01
CA THR A 103 0.70 -9.44 3.58
C THR A 103 -0.01 -9.12 4.90
N GLY A 104 -0.78 -10.07 5.45
CA GLY A 104 -1.68 -9.78 6.57
C GLY A 104 -2.71 -8.71 6.23
N ASP A 105 -3.18 -8.68 4.99
CA ASP A 105 -4.10 -7.70 4.43
C ASP A 105 -3.56 -6.25 4.35
N TRP A 106 -2.24 -6.06 4.47
CA TRP A 106 -1.62 -4.78 4.18
C TRP A 106 -1.39 -4.59 2.68
N GLU A 107 -1.73 -3.40 2.19
CA GLU A 107 -1.37 -2.89 0.88
C GLU A 107 -0.37 -1.75 1.03
N PHE A 108 0.69 -1.76 0.23
CA PHE A 108 1.77 -0.78 0.26
C PHE A 108 1.61 0.22 -0.87
N PHE A 109 2.06 1.45 -0.64
CA PHE A 109 1.92 2.55 -1.60
C PHE A 109 3.21 3.36 -1.68
N GLU A 110 3.65 3.65 -2.90
CA GLU A 110 4.59 4.72 -3.20
C GLU A 110 3.79 5.92 -3.71
N LEU A 111 4.02 7.07 -3.10
CA LEU A 111 3.29 8.30 -3.38
C LEU A 111 4.20 9.36 -3.99
N GLU A 112 3.65 10.11 -4.94
CA GLU A 112 4.15 11.42 -5.32
C GLU A 112 3.32 12.47 -4.60
N VAL A 113 3.97 13.36 -3.84
CA VAL A 113 3.30 14.36 -3.02
C VAL A 113 3.67 15.78 -3.47
N SER A 114 2.68 16.65 -3.49
CA SER A 114 2.82 18.06 -3.88
C SER A 114 1.83 18.92 -3.09
N GLU A 115 1.88 20.22 -3.26
CA GLU A 115 0.89 21.15 -2.68
C GLU A 115 -0.54 20.86 -3.14
N SER A 116 -0.73 20.22 -4.30
CA SER A 116 -2.04 19.81 -4.81
C SER A 116 -2.54 18.49 -4.25
N GLY A 117 -1.76 17.80 -3.41
CA GLY A 117 -2.13 16.51 -2.77
C GLY A 117 -1.21 15.37 -3.13
N SER A 118 -1.74 14.16 -3.06
CA SER A 118 -1.04 12.91 -3.35
C SER A 118 -1.43 12.34 -4.69
N LYS A 119 -0.49 11.65 -5.35
CA LYS A 119 -0.74 10.73 -6.47
C LYS A 119 -0.16 9.37 -6.12
N ILE A 120 -0.90 8.31 -6.39
CA ILE A 120 -0.40 6.95 -6.23
C ILE A 120 0.48 6.61 -7.43
N ARG A 121 1.78 6.42 -7.22
CA ARG A 121 2.73 6.00 -8.26
C ARG A 121 2.70 4.49 -8.48
N THR A 122 2.79 3.75 -7.37
CA THR A 122 2.68 2.29 -7.35
C THR A 122 1.89 1.88 -6.12
N ARG A 123 1.18 0.75 -6.23
CA ARG A 123 0.44 0.15 -5.12
C ARG A 123 0.46 -1.38 -5.21
N GLY A 124 0.22 -2.05 -4.08
CA GLY A 124 0.22 -3.50 -3.95
C GLY A 124 1.32 -3.98 -3.03
N PHE A 125 2.01 -5.07 -3.37
CA PHE A 125 3.08 -5.62 -2.53
C PHE A 125 4.31 -6.09 -3.34
N ALA A 126 4.12 -6.52 -4.60
CA ALA A 126 5.21 -7.08 -5.40
C ALA A 126 6.14 -6.00 -5.97
N ASP A 127 5.57 -4.91 -6.48
CA ASP A 127 6.31 -3.92 -7.28
C ASP A 127 6.51 -2.58 -6.56
N VAL A 128 6.09 -2.49 -5.28
CA VAL A 128 6.25 -1.25 -4.49
C VAL A 128 7.61 -1.22 -3.85
N ASN A 129 8.44 -0.28 -4.30
CA ASN A 129 9.79 -0.10 -3.79
C ASN A 129 9.93 1.29 -3.13
N ASN A 130 10.74 1.36 -2.07
CA ASN A 130 11.08 2.62 -1.44
C ASN A 130 12.12 3.41 -2.25
N ARG A 131 12.43 4.62 -1.82
CA ARG A 131 13.41 5.50 -2.49
C ARG A 131 14.85 4.97 -2.51
N PHE A 132 15.13 3.88 -1.80
CA PHE A 132 16.43 3.18 -1.79
C PHE A 132 16.39 1.91 -2.65
N GLY A 133 15.33 1.70 -3.45
CA GLY A 133 15.19 0.57 -4.35
C GLY A 133 14.83 -0.76 -3.67
N LYS A 134 14.51 -0.76 -2.36
CA LYS A 134 14.12 -1.98 -1.64
C LYS A 134 12.61 -2.16 -1.68
N ASN A 135 12.15 -3.40 -1.91
CA ASN A 135 10.75 -3.75 -1.88
C ASN A 135 10.16 -3.56 -0.47
N CYS A 136 9.06 -2.82 -0.38
CA CYS A 136 8.44 -2.47 0.90
C CYS A 136 7.99 -3.71 1.66
N PHE A 137 7.23 -4.60 1.03
CA PHE A 137 6.73 -5.81 1.67
C PHE A 137 7.86 -6.70 2.16
N ALA A 138 8.88 -6.94 1.35
CA ALA A 138 10.02 -7.78 1.73
C ALA A 138 10.75 -7.25 2.99
N CYS A 139 10.88 -5.93 3.13
CA CYS A 139 11.44 -5.31 4.34
C CYS A 139 10.55 -5.47 5.57
N HIS A 140 9.22 -5.54 5.39
CA HIS A 140 8.25 -5.64 6.49
C HIS A 140 7.96 -7.08 6.94
N VAL A 141 8.29 -8.10 6.13
CA VAL A 141 8.09 -9.53 6.46
C VAL A 141 8.66 -9.94 7.82
N PRO A 142 9.86 -9.51 8.25
CA PRO A 142 10.39 -9.89 9.57
C PRO A 142 9.53 -9.42 10.75
N ALA A 143 8.72 -8.38 10.58
CA ALA A 143 7.79 -7.88 11.59
C ALA A 143 6.37 -8.48 11.47
N ARG A 144 6.19 -9.63 10.79
CA ARG A 144 4.87 -10.24 10.59
C ARG A 144 4.15 -10.44 11.92
N GLU A 145 4.69 -11.25 12.78
CA GLU A 145 4.14 -11.56 14.09
C GLU A 145 5.16 -11.32 15.20
N PRO A 146 4.74 -10.72 16.29
CA PRO A 146 3.37 -10.29 16.64
C PRO A 146 3.02 -8.86 16.20
N TRP A 147 3.85 -8.22 15.36
CA TRP A 147 3.83 -6.78 15.08
C TRP A 147 2.99 -6.40 13.85
N ASP A 148 2.26 -7.35 13.27
CA ASP A 148 1.40 -7.13 12.11
C ASP A 148 2.10 -6.34 10.98
N PHE A 149 3.34 -6.71 10.65
CA PHE A 149 4.20 -6.09 9.64
C PHE A 149 4.64 -4.64 9.94
N ILE A 150 4.44 -4.12 11.15
CA ILE A 150 4.92 -2.77 11.50
C ILE A 150 6.36 -2.83 11.99
N CYS A 151 7.26 -2.17 11.24
CA CYS A 151 8.68 -2.11 11.52
C CYS A 151 9.00 -1.00 12.53
N GLU A 152 9.47 -1.41 13.70
CA GLU A 152 10.07 -0.54 14.71
C GLU A 152 11.31 -1.21 15.32
N SER A 153 12.01 -0.50 16.21
CA SER A 153 13.15 -1.07 16.93
C SER A 153 12.75 -2.34 17.67
N GLY A 154 13.44 -3.44 17.37
CA GLY A 154 13.17 -4.74 17.98
C GLY A 154 12.11 -5.59 17.26
N HIS A 155 11.46 -5.10 16.21
CA HIS A 155 10.48 -5.85 15.43
C HIS A 155 11.09 -6.76 14.35
N GLY A 156 12.42 -6.82 14.25
CA GLY A 156 13.13 -7.73 13.33
C GLY A 156 13.42 -7.16 11.95
N CYS A 157 12.90 -5.98 11.61
CA CYS A 157 13.17 -5.35 10.33
C CYS A 157 14.63 -4.86 10.20
N GLU A 158 15.13 -4.87 8.98
CA GLU A 158 16.41 -4.24 8.67
C GLU A 158 16.33 -2.73 8.88
N ALA A 159 17.37 -2.15 9.46
CA ALA A 159 17.44 -0.71 9.66
C ALA A 159 17.48 0.02 8.31
N ILE A 160 16.64 1.04 8.16
CA ILE A 160 16.68 1.94 7.01
C ILE A 160 17.84 2.95 7.16
N PRO A 161 18.46 3.43 6.06
CA PRO A 161 19.61 4.32 6.11
C PRO A 161 19.24 5.78 6.44
N ILE A 162 18.14 6.02 7.16
CA ILE A 162 17.70 7.34 7.62
C ILE A 162 17.50 7.33 9.12
N ASP A 163 17.94 8.37 9.78
CA ASP A 163 17.76 8.57 11.21
C ASP A 163 16.47 9.36 11.53
N HIS A 164 16.16 9.49 12.82
CA HIS A 164 14.97 10.24 13.28
C HIS A 164 15.01 11.72 12.90
N SER A 165 16.19 12.32 12.76
CA SER A 165 16.31 13.73 12.34
C SER A 165 15.92 13.90 10.87
N MET A 166 16.35 12.98 10.02
CA MET A 166 15.98 12.96 8.60
C MET A 166 14.48 12.65 8.41
N THR A 167 13.96 11.67 9.14
CA THR A 167 12.53 11.32 9.12
C THR A 167 11.68 12.52 9.55
N GLY A 168 12.01 13.14 10.68
CA GLY A 168 11.30 14.33 11.18
C GLY A 168 11.37 15.51 10.21
N ALA A 169 12.53 15.75 9.58
CA ALA A 169 12.66 16.79 8.56
C ALA A 169 11.77 16.54 7.33
N LEU A 170 11.67 15.28 6.87
CA LEU A 170 10.76 14.90 5.79
C LEU A 170 9.29 15.14 6.18
N GLN A 171 8.89 14.73 7.38
CA GLN A 171 7.53 14.91 7.89
C GLN A 171 7.14 16.39 7.98
N ARG A 172 8.06 17.25 8.46
CA ARG A 172 7.83 18.71 8.53
C ARG A 172 7.83 19.39 7.16
N SER A 173 8.50 18.81 6.18
CA SER A 173 8.57 19.34 4.81
C SER A 173 7.49 18.76 3.88
N ASP A 174 6.51 18.03 4.39
CA ASP A 174 5.41 17.50 3.58
C ASP A 174 4.66 18.63 2.87
N PRO A 175 4.71 18.70 1.53
CA PRO A 175 4.12 19.81 0.79
C PRO A 175 2.59 19.85 0.89
N ARG A 176 1.94 18.74 1.24
CA ARG A 176 0.49 18.65 1.42
C ARG A 176 0.00 19.41 2.65
N CYS A 177 0.90 19.74 3.55
CA CYS A 177 0.58 20.36 4.84
C CYS A 177 0.45 21.90 4.78
N GLY A 178 0.51 22.49 3.61
CA GLY A 178 0.50 23.94 3.46
C GLY A 178 1.80 24.56 3.98
N THR A 179 1.73 25.32 5.08
CA THR A 179 2.93 26.00 5.61
C THR A 179 3.91 25.00 6.21
N PRO A 180 5.15 24.93 5.71
CA PRO A 180 6.21 24.12 6.34
C PRO A 180 6.50 24.61 7.76
N GLU A 181 6.87 23.67 8.63
CA GLU A 181 7.27 23.94 10.01
C GLU A 181 8.73 23.55 10.25
N PRO A 182 9.69 24.21 9.58
CA PRO A 182 11.09 23.82 9.64
C PRO A 182 11.65 24.04 11.06
N GLN A 183 12.48 23.09 11.48
CA GLN A 183 13.22 23.20 12.73
C GLN A 183 14.74 23.40 12.45
N SER A 184 15.45 23.88 13.47
CA SER A 184 16.90 23.99 13.39
C SER A 184 17.53 22.62 13.07
N GLY A 185 18.30 22.55 11.99
CA GLY A 185 18.94 21.31 11.54
C GLY A 185 18.22 20.58 10.39
N ASP A 186 16.97 20.90 10.06
CA ASP A 186 16.23 20.23 8.98
C ASP A 186 16.95 20.34 7.62
N THR A 187 17.50 21.50 7.30
CA THR A 187 18.27 21.70 6.06
C THR A 187 19.47 20.76 5.99
N VAL A 188 20.17 20.56 7.10
CA VAL A 188 21.32 19.63 7.18
C VAL A 188 20.85 18.19 7.05
N ALA A 189 19.76 17.81 7.72
CA ALA A 189 19.19 16.47 7.66
C ALA A 189 18.73 16.12 6.23
N LEU A 190 18.02 17.03 5.57
CA LEU A 190 17.56 16.84 4.17
C LEU A 190 18.73 16.81 3.18
N PHE A 191 19.79 17.60 3.42
CA PHE A 191 21.01 17.54 2.60
C PHE A 191 21.71 16.19 2.73
N LYS A 192 21.90 15.69 3.95
CA LYS A 192 22.47 14.36 4.20
C LYS A 192 21.63 13.26 3.53
N LEU A 193 20.31 13.32 3.64
CA LEU A 193 19.40 12.37 2.99
C LEU A 193 19.57 12.37 1.47
N ARG A 194 19.61 13.54 0.84
CA ARG A 194 19.86 13.67 -0.62
C ARG A 194 21.19 13.04 -1.03
N ALA A 195 22.24 13.27 -0.24
CA ALA A 195 23.55 12.67 -0.49
C ALA A 195 23.49 11.13 -0.40
N LEU A 196 22.81 10.56 0.60
CA LEU A 196 22.64 9.11 0.73
C LEU A 196 21.87 8.49 -0.46
N ILE A 197 20.79 9.13 -0.91
CA ILE A 197 20.04 8.66 -2.07
C ILE A 197 20.90 8.67 -3.33
N LEU A 198 21.66 9.74 -3.58
CA LEU A 198 22.55 9.85 -4.73
C LEU A 198 23.66 8.79 -4.69
N ILE A 199 24.25 8.53 -3.53
CA ILE A 199 25.27 7.48 -3.36
C ILE A 199 24.65 6.10 -3.61
N GLY A 200 23.46 5.82 -3.07
CA GLY A 200 22.74 4.58 -3.33
C GLY A 200 22.48 4.35 -4.81
N MET A 201 21.95 5.34 -5.51
CA MET A 201 21.72 5.28 -6.96
C MET A 201 23.01 5.04 -7.76
N MET A 202 24.13 5.67 -7.36
CA MET A 202 25.42 5.43 -8.03
C MET A 202 25.94 4.00 -7.80
N VAL A 203 25.80 3.48 -6.59
CA VAL A 203 26.21 2.10 -6.27
C VAL A 203 25.39 1.09 -7.07
N ASP A 204 24.09 1.27 -7.17
CA ASP A 204 23.22 0.38 -7.94
C ASP A 204 23.51 0.47 -9.45
N TRP A 205 23.81 1.67 -9.96
CA TRP A 205 24.24 1.86 -11.34
C TRP A 205 25.55 1.09 -11.64
N VAL A 206 26.54 1.18 -10.75
CA VAL A 206 27.81 0.45 -10.91
C VAL A 206 27.62 -1.06 -10.86
N LYS A 207 26.77 -1.57 -9.96
CA LYS A 207 26.44 -3.02 -9.90
C LYS A 207 25.72 -3.53 -11.14
N GLY A 208 24.99 -2.69 -11.83
CA GLY A 208 24.29 -3.03 -13.10
C GLY A 208 25.20 -3.05 -14.33
N ILE A 209 26.47 -2.63 -14.22
CA ILE A 209 27.47 -2.65 -15.32
C ILE A 209 28.31 -3.93 -15.30
N PHE A 210 28.38 -4.64 -14.17
CA PHE A 210 29.13 -5.89 -13.99
C PHE A 210 28.18 -7.07 -13.74
#